data_51a4a377ed9a6fa0e42dd11e0f5f8acb
#
_entry.id   51a4a377ed9a6fa0e42dd11e0f5f8acb
#
_cell.length_a   1.000
_cell.length_b   1.000
_cell.length_c   1.000
_cell.angle_alpha   90.00
_cell.angle_beta   90.00
_cell.angle_gamma   90.00
#
_symmetry.space_group_name_H-M   'P 1'
#
loop_
_entity.id
_entity.type
_entity.pdbx_description
1 polymer ?
#
loop_
_entity_poly.entity_id
_entity_poly.type
_entity_poly.pdbx_seq_one_letter_code
_entity_poly.pdbx_strand_id
1 'polypeptide(L)'
;MKNNKIVIGFLSAIVILTPLMSISIPFAEAHPHTGIVQTDNHTHEPITEIIPLKDGIGIEKTVLFFHAPTDNTLPWGFVEGKITNHVPDYPVIIQIYDANGEATHFAQTNVEDDGSYEYQFRVRNVDNDKVINIFEGDYIVKIFKVVYLEINSGQV
;
A
#
# COMPACT_ATOMS: atom_id res chain seq x y z
N MET A 1 30.84 -83.14 -2.15
CA MET A 1 31.08 -82.03 -1.21
C MET A 1 31.15 -80.72 -2.00
N LYS A 2 30.13 -79.89 -1.96
CA LYS A 2 30.04 -78.65 -2.72
C LYS A 2 30.25 -77.49 -1.75
N ASN A 3 31.35 -76.76 -1.91
CA ASN A 3 31.67 -75.60 -1.11
C ASN A 3 30.93 -74.38 -1.67
N ASN A 4 29.94 -73.90 -0.94
CA ASN A 4 29.29 -72.65 -1.23
C ASN A 4 30.09 -71.45 -0.61
N LYS A 5 30.72 -70.67 -1.47
CA LYS A 5 31.34 -69.43 -1.07
C LYS A 5 30.25 -68.34 -1.03
N ILE A 6 29.99 -67.84 0.17
CA ILE A 6 29.11 -66.64 0.37
C ILE A 6 29.94 -65.43 0.05
N VAL A 7 29.56 -64.71 -1.00
CA VAL A 7 30.11 -63.39 -1.32
C VAL A 7 29.24 -62.32 -0.62
N ILE A 8 29.80 -61.73 0.41
CA ILE A 8 29.17 -60.63 1.10
C ILE A 8 29.48 -59.35 0.30
N GLY A 9 28.51 -58.87 -0.46
CA GLY A 9 28.61 -57.60 -1.15
C GLY A 9 28.40 -56.44 -0.16
N PHE A 10 29.44 -55.64 0.04
CA PHE A 10 29.34 -54.38 0.77
C PHE A 10 28.56 -53.38 -0.09
N LEU A 11 27.31 -53.09 0.28
CA LEU A 11 26.57 -51.95 -0.25
C LEU A 11 27.10 -50.70 0.41
N SER A 12 27.96 -49.96 -0.28
CA SER A 12 28.39 -48.63 0.13
C SER A 12 27.25 -47.67 -0.14
N ALA A 13 26.52 -47.28 0.93
CA ALA A 13 25.52 -46.23 0.85
C ALA A 13 26.24 -44.87 0.77
N ILE A 14 26.30 -44.30 -0.43
CA ILE A 14 26.72 -42.92 -0.62
C ILE A 14 25.58 -42.03 -0.16
N VAL A 15 25.70 -41.48 1.06
CA VAL A 15 24.83 -40.43 1.53
C VAL A 15 25.26 -39.13 0.84
N ILE A 16 24.57 -38.77 -0.22
CA ILE A 16 24.73 -37.47 -0.85
C ILE A 16 24.04 -36.43 0.07
N LEU A 17 24.84 -35.77 0.90
CA LEU A 17 24.41 -34.62 1.69
C LEU A 17 24.28 -33.45 0.73
N THR A 18 23.08 -33.26 0.15
CA THR A 18 22.77 -32.04 -0.60
C THR A 18 22.70 -30.89 0.39
N PRO A 19 23.54 -29.85 0.26
CA PRO A 19 23.34 -28.65 1.07
C PRO A 19 22.00 -28.04 0.68
N LEU A 20 21.08 -27.97 1.63
CA LEU A 20 19.84 -27.24 1.53
C LEU A 20 20.23 -25.75 1.45
N MET A 21 20.49 -25.26 0.23
CA MET A 21 20.59 -23.83 0.01
C MET A 21 19.21 -23.26 0.33
N SER A 22 19.10 -22.67 1.51
CA SER A 22 18.00 -21.78 1.84
C SER A 22 18.07 -20.60 0.86
N ILE A 23 17.33 -20.71 -0.23
CA ILE A 23 17.04 -19.56 -1.08
C ILE A 23 16.11 -18.69 -0.22
N SER A 24 16.69 -17.75 0.51
CA SER A 24 15.94 -16.62 1.04
C SER A 24 15.49 -15.83 -0.20
N ILE A 25 14.29 -16.14 -0.66
CA ILE A 25 13.58 -15.26 -1.58
C ILE A 25 13.39 -13.99 -0.76
N PRO A 26 14.03 -12.85 -1.11
CA PRO A 26 13.60 -11.62 -0.54
C PRO A 26 12.12 -11.51 -0.92
N PHE A 27 11.23 -11.57 0.06
CA PHE A 27 9.89 -11.04 -0.15
C PHE A 27 10.16 -9.58 -0.54
N ALA A 28 10.03 -9.28 -1.83
CA ALA A 28 9.85 -7.92 -2.26
C ALA A 28 8.54 -7.54 -1.57
N GLU A 29 8.66 -6.88 -0.42
CA GLU A 29 7.57 -6.08 0.09
C GLU A 29 7.32 -5.07 -1.03
N ALA A 30 6.34 -5.38 -1.87
CA ALA A 30 5.76 -4.41 -2.75
C ALA A 30 5.00 -3.45 -1.83
N HIS A 31 5.78 -2.55 -1.19
CA HIS A 31 5.19 -1.34 -0.69
C HIS A 31 4.70 -0.62 -1.93
N PRO A 32 3.39 -0.44 -2.14
CA PRO A 32 2.94 0.47 -3.14
C PRO A 32 3.52 1.82 -2.73
N HIS A 33 4.64 2.14 -3.34
CA HIS A 33 5.12 3.48 -3.26
C HIS A 33 4.00 4.33 -3.82
N THR A 34 3.40 5.18 -3.01
CA THR A 34 2.77 6.37 -3.53
C THR A 34 3.83 6.98 -4.42
N GLY A 35 3.72 6.68 -5.72
CA GLY A 35 4.68 7.12 -6.70
C GLY A 35 4.54 8.63 -6.83
N ILE A 36 5.16 9.35 -5.91
CA ILE A 36 5.50 10.75 -6.12
C ILE A 36 6.62 10.67 -7.14
N VAL A 37 6.24 10.71 -8.43
CA VAL A 37 7.19 10.93 -9.50
C VAL A 37 7.73 12.33 -9.25
N GLN A 38 8.98 12.39 -8.80
CA GLN A 38 9.74 13.62 -8.79
C GLN A 38 9.93 14.09 -10.25
N THR A 39 9.02 14.91 -10.72
CA THR A 39 9.30 15.81 -11.82
C THR A 39 9.73 17.12 -11.20
N ASP A 40 11.01 17.44 -11.40
CA ASP A 40 11.64 18.72 -11.10
C ASP A 40 11.43 19.28 -9.69
N ASN A 41 12.29 18.86 -8.74
CA ASN A 41 12.75 19.59 -7.54
C ASN A 41 11.69 20.21 -6.59
N HIS A 42 10.42 19.83 -6.71
CA HIS A 42 9.38 20.20 -5.75
C HIS A 42 8.79 18.93 -5.14
N THR A 43 9.40 18.44 -4.07
CA THR A 43 8.75 17.49 -3.16
C THR A 43 7.55 18.19 -2.54
N HIS A 44 6.36 17.90 -3.04
CA HIS A 44 5.13 18.29 -2.35
C HIS A 44 4.96 17.36 -1.15
N GLU A 45 5.49 17.77 0.00
CA GLU A 45 5.22 17.07 1.24
C GLU A 45 3.70 17.04 1.49
N PRO A 46 3.17 15.95 2.06
CA PRO A 46 1.76 15.89 2.44
C PRO A 46 1.39 17.04 3.37
N ILE A 47 0.33 17.75 3.05
CA ILE A 47 -0.20 18.83 3.91
C ILE A 47 -1.26 18.21 4.80
N THR A 48 -1.04 18.23 6.12
CA THR A 48 -1.98 17.70 7.09
C THR A 48 -2.56 18.81 7.95
N GLU A 49 -3.87 18.80 8.12
CA GLU A 49 -4.66 19.75 8.92
C GLU A 49 -5.56 18.95 9.87
N ILE A 50 -5.63 19.38 11.13
CA ILE A 50 -6.57 18.84 12.12
C ILE A 50 -7.73 19.81 12.30
N ILE A 51 -8.95 19.33 12.08
CA ILE A 51 -10.19 20.05 12.30
C ILE A 51 -10.83 19.48 13.56
N PRO A 52 -10.78 20.18 14.70
CA PRO A 52 -11.36 19.69 15.93
C PRO A 52 -12.89 19.62 15.85
N LEU A 53 -13.46 18.57 16.38
CA LEU A 53 -14.88 18.38 16.57
C LEU A 53 -15.21 18.42 18.07
N LYS A 54 -16.34 17.83 18.46
CA LYS A 54 -16.74 17.68 19.87
C LYS A 54 -16.13 16.42 20.49
N ASP A 55 -16.14 16.35 21.80
CA ASP A 55 -15.86 15.14 22.59
C ASP A 55 -14.44 14.55 22.41
N GLY A 56 -13.46 15.44 22.16
CA GLY A 56 -12.06 15.02 22.06
C GLY A 56 -11.71 14.30 20.78
N ILE A 57 -12.56 14.38 19.74
CA ILE A 57 -12.27 13.85 18.40
C ILE A 57 -12.08 14.98 17.40
N GLY A 58 -11.42 14.67 16.29
CA GLY A 58 -11.22 15.60 15.18
C GLY A 58 -11.17 14.89 13.85
N ILE A 59 -11.18 15.66 12.78
CA ILE A 59 -10.91 15.18 11.43
C ILE A 59 -9.48 15.56 11.07
N GLU A 60 -8.65 14.57 10.80
CA GLU A 60 -7.36 14.75 10.16
C GLU A 60 -7.57 14.73 8.65
N LYS A 61 -7.28 15.85 8.00
CA LYS A 61 -7.34 16.01 6.55
C LYS A 61 -5.91 16.04 6.02
N THR A 62 -5.56 15.08 5.18
CA THR A 62 -4.28 15.04 4.48
C THR A 62 -4.49 15.35 3.01
N VAL A 63 -3.67 16.22 2.44
CA VAL A 63 -3.67 16.54 1.00
C VAL A 63 -2.37 16.04 0.40
N LEU A 64 -2.51 15.25 -0.66
CA LEU A 64 -1.42 14.67 -1.44
C LEU A 64 -1.55 15.08 -2.89
N PHE A 65 -0.43 15.06 -3.62
CA PHE A 65 -0.41 15.26 -5.07
C PHE A 65 0.12 13.99 -5.73
N PHE A 66 -0.48 13.57 -6.83
CA PHE A 66 0.08 12.52 -7.63
C PHE A 66 -0.05 12.82 -9.13
N HIS A 67 0.89 12.27 -9.89
CA HIS A 67 0.90 12.35 -11.35
C HIS A 67 0.69 10.96 -11.94
N ALA A 68 -0.29 10.83 -12.84
CA ALA A 68 -0.54 9.63 -13.62
C ALA A 68 0.03 9.83 -15.04
N PRO A 69 1.20 9.24 -15.36
CA PRO A 69 1.81 9.42 -16.68
C PRO A 69 0.99 8.70 -17.76
N THR A 70 0.99 9.24 -18.98
CA THR A 70 0.26 8.69 -20.13
C THR A 70 0.72 7.30 -20.54
N ASP A 71 1.98 6.99 -20.28
CA ASP A 71 2.62 5.69 -20.54
C ASP A 71 2.52 4.72 -19.36
N ASN A 72 1.72 5.03 -18.34
CA ASN A 72 1.52 4.15 -17.20
C ASN A 72 1.02 2.78 -17.64
N THR A 73 1.70 1.73 -17.19
CA THR A 73 1.36 0.34 -17.48
C THR A 73 0.60 -0.35 -16.35
N LEU A 74 0.59 0.24 -15.16
CA LEU A 74 -0.06 -0.32 -13.99
C LEU A 74 -1.57 -0.06 -14.04
N PRO A 75 -2.41 -1.10 -13.87
CA PRO A 75 -3.86 -0.95 -13.95
C PRO A 75 -4.48 -0.38 -12.68
N TRP A 76 -3.78 -0.43 -11.55
CA TRP A 76 -4.28 -0.09 -10.22
C TRP A 76 -3.45 0.98 -9.55
N GLY A 77 -4.12 1.87 -8.84
CA GLY A 77 -3.56 2.77 -7.86
C GLY A 77 -4.04 2.41 -6.45
N PHE A 78 -3.30 2.85 -5.43
CA PHE A 78 -3.59 2.57 -4.04
C PHE A 78 -3.52 3.85 -3.23
N VAL A 79 -4.40 3.96 -2.23
CA VAL A 79 -4.31 4.93 -1.14
C VAL A 79 -4.26 4.12 0.13
N GLU A 80 -3.12 4.17 0.83
CA GLU A 80 -2.90 3.39 2.03
C GLU A 80 -2.28 4.23 3.14
N GLY A 81 -2.41 3.77 4.37
CA GLY A 81 -1.78 4.44 5.51
C GLY A 81 -2.14 3.80 6.83
N LYS A 82 -1.68 4.44 7.90
CA LYS A 82 -1.96 4.03 9.26
C LYS A 82 -2.34 5.24 10.11
N ILE A 83 -3.37 5.07 10.93
CA ILE A 83 -3.87 6.07 11.88
C ILE A 83 -3.52 5.59 13.28
N THR A 84 -2.64 6.30 13.98
CA THR A 84 -2.15 5.86 15.30
C THR A 84 -3.25 5.97 16.38
N ASN A 85 -4.11 6.96 16.26
CA ASN A 85 -5.16 7.30 17.23
C ASN A 85 -6.55 7.32 16.56
N HIS A 86 -6.83 6.30 15.73
CA HIS A 86 -8.11 6.22 15.03
C HIS A 86 -9.30 6.05 16.00
N VAL A 87 -10.42 6.62 15.62
CA VAL A 87 -11.70 6.39 16.30
C VAL A 87 -12.37 5.19 15.62
N PRO A 88 -12.70 4.11 16.37
CA PRO A 88 -13.34 2.93 15.79
C PRO A 88 -14.64 3.27 15.05
N ASP A 89 -15.01 2.42 14.08
CA ASP A 89 -16.25 2.49 13.30
C ASP A 89 -16.36 3.71 12.34
N TYR A 90 -15.33 4.53 12.25
CA TYR A 90 -15.30 5.60 11.25
C TYR A 90 -14.43 5.21 10.05
N PRO A 91 -14.98 5.25 8.82
CA PRO A 91 -14.19 4.98 7.61
C PRO A 91 -13.25 6.14 7.29
N VAL A 92 -12.22 5.84 6.48
CA VAL A 92 -11.44 6.85 5.78
C VAL A 92 -12.21 7.28 4.54
N ILE A 93 -12.34 8.58 4.31
CA ILE A 93 -12.93 9.16 3.11
C ILE A 93 -11.82 9.66 2.19
N ILE A 94 -11.91 9.31 0.92
CA ILE A 94 -10.93 9.64 -0.10
C ILE A 94 -11.62 10.40 -1.23
N GLN A 95 -11.07 11.56 -1.59
CA GLN A 95 -11.55 12.37 -2.69
C GLN A 95 -10.39 12.68 -3.61
N ILE A 96 -10.55 12.41 -4.91
CA ILE A 96 -9.54 12.70 -5.93
C ILE A 96 -10.10 13.79 -6.85
N TYR A 97 -9.31 14.83 -7.05
CA TYR A 97 -9.63 15.99 -7.88
C TYR A 97 -8.62 16.09 -9.02
N ASP A 98 -9.06 16.50 -10.18
CA ASP A 98 -8.17 16.84 -11.29
C ASP A 98 -7.48 18.21 -11.08
N ALA A 99 -6.64 18.60 -12.03
CA ALA A 99 -5.92 19.88 -12.00
C ALA A 99 -6.84 21.12 -12.06
N ASN A 100 -8.09 20.96 -12.51
CA ASN A 100 -9.10 22.03 -12.55
C ASN A 100 -9.87 22.16 -11.22
N GLY A 101 -9.63 21.22 -10.29
CA GLY A 101 -10.34 21.15 -9.02
C GLY A 101 -11.69 20.46 -9.11
N GLU A 102 -11.97 19.74 -10.19
CA GLU A 102 -13.18 18.92 -10.33
C GLU A 102 -12.99 17.56 -9.67
N ALA A 103 -13.98 17.13 -8.88
CA ALA A 103 -13.94 15.82 -8.23
C ALA A 103 -14.13 14.71 -9.27
N THR A 104 -13.09 13.91 -9.47
CA THR A 104 -13.09 12.79 -10.43
C THR A 104 -13.40 11.46 -9.78
N HIS A 105 -13.11 11.34 -8.47
CA HIS A 105 -13.32 10.08 -7.76
C HIS A 105 -13.63 10.35 -6.29
N PHE A 106 -14.56 9.55 -5.74
CA PHE A 106 -14.95 9.58 -4.33
C PHE A 106 -15.07 8.15 -3.82
N ALA A 107 -14.44 7.87 -2.68
CA ALA A 107 -14.44 6.56 -2.08
C ALA A 107 -14.40 6.62 -0.55
N GLN A 108 -14.68 5.48 0.05
CA GLN A 108 -14.44 5.23 1.46
C GLN A 108 -13.85 3.84 1.65
N THR A 109 -13.04 3.67 2.68
CA THR A 109 -12.50 2.37 3.11
C THR A 109 -12.54 2.24 4.62
N ASN A 110 -12.65 1.01 5.11
CA ASN A 110 -12.62 0.74 6.53
C ASN A 110 -11.21 0.90 7.09
N VAL A 111 -11.14 1.13 8.38
CA VAL A 111 -9.90 1.10 9.16
C VAL A 111 -9.86 -0.23 9.90
N GLU A 112 -8.75 -0.94 9.78
CA GLU A 112 -8.50 -2.17 10.51
C GLU A 112 -8.23 -1.89 12.00
N ASP A 113 -8.30 -2.92 12.84
CA ASP A 113 -8.11 -2.80 14.30
C ASP A 113 -6.75 -2.20 14.69
N ASP A 114 -5.73 -2.38 13.85
CA ASP A 114 -4.40 -1.83 14.07
C ASP A 114 -4.23 -0.38 13.56
N GLY A 115 -5.30 0.19 13.03
CA GLY A 115 -5.36 1.53 12.46
C GLY A 115 -4.93 1.61 10.99
N SER A 116 -4.57 0.52 10.34
CA SER A 116 -4.23 0.51 8.92
C SER A 116 -5.46 0.65 8.03
N TYR A 117 -5.28 1.21 6.86
CA TYR A 117 -6.31 1.27 5.82
C TYR A 117 -5.68 1.19 4.44
N GLU A 118 -6.42 0.62 3.49
CA GLU A 118 -6.07 0.55 2.09
C GLU A 118 -7.31 0.74 1.23
N TYR A 119 -7.15 1.50 0.14
CA TYR A 119 -8.15 1.64 -0.90
C TYR A 119 -7.51 1.47 -2.27
N GLN A 120 -8.01 0.55 -3.05
CA GLN A 120 -7.55 0.26 -4.41
C GLN A 120 -8.52 0.86 -5.44
N PHE A 121 -7.99 1.54 -6.45
CA PHE A 121 -8.78 2.09 -7.54
C PHE A 121 -8.16 1.82 -8.91
N ARG A 122 -9.01 1.78 -9.92
CA ARG A 122 -8.58 1.52 -11.29
C ARG A 122 -8.01 2.80 -11.90
N VAL A 123 -6.77 2.73 -12.38
CA VAL A 123 -6.07 3.84 -13.06
C VAL A 123 -6.13 3.67 -14.58
N ARG A 124 -6.11 2.43 -15.06
CA ARG A 124 -6.09 2.08 -16.46
C ARG A 124 -6.95 0.86 -16.73
N ASN A 125 -7.62 0.84 -17.85
CA ASN A 125 -8.36 -0.32 -18.35
C ASN A 125 -7.82 -0.76 -19.71
N VAL A 126 -7.97 -2.05 -20.02
CA VAL A 126 -7.68 -2.62 -21.34
C VAL A 126 -8.94 -3.36 -21.79
N ASP A 127 -9.52 -2.90 -22.88
CA ASP A 127 -10.70 -3.52 -23.49
C ASP A 127 -10.42 -3.77 -24.97
N ASN A 128 -10.47 -5.04 -25.41
CA ASN A 128 -10.21 -5.46 -26.79
C ASN A 128 -8.93 -4.84 -27.38
N ASP A 129 -7.81 -4.96 -26.68
CA ASP A 129 -6.49 -4.38 -27.00
C ASP A 129 -6.45 -2.83 -27.03
N LYS A 130 -7.55 -2.17 -26.69
CA LYS A 130 -7.60 -0.73 -26.52
C LYS A 130 -7.31 -0.35 -25.09
N VAL A 131 -6.28 0.47 -24.93
CA VAL A 131 -5.93 1.07 -23.64
C VAL A 131 -6.80 2.30 -23.38
N ILE A 132 -7.36 2.38 -22.17
CA ILE A 132 -8.12 3.53 -21.69
C ILE A 132 -7.49 3.95 -20.37
N ASN A 133 -6.83 5.11 -20.33
CA ASN A 133 -6.38 5.72 -19.12
C ASN A 133 -7.58 6.39 -18.43
N ILE A 134 -7.87 5.97 -17.20
CA ILE A 134 -8.93 6.56 -16.36
C ILE A 134 -8.38 7.80 -15.66
N PHE A 135 -7.10 7.74 -15.28
CA PHE A 135 -6.36 8.85 -14.73
C PHE A 135 -5.16 9.15 -15.63
N GLU A 136 -4.98 10.43 -15.97
CA GLU A 136 -3.89 10.93 -16.80
C GLU A 136 -3.59 12.39 -16.41
N GLY A 137 -2.32 12.70 -16.08
CA GLY A 137 -1.91 14.03 -15.63
C GLY A 137 -1.90 14.16 -14.10
N ASP A 138 -2.12 15.38 -13.62
CA ASP A 138 -1.94 15.76 -12.23
C ASP A 138 -3.25 15.74 -11.45
N TYR A 139 -3.20 15.21 -10.23
CA TYR A 139 -4.35 15.04 -9.34
C TYR A 139 -4.00 15.46 -7.91
N ILE A 140 -5.04 15.90 -7.22
CA ILE A 140 -5.02 16.20 -5.79
C ILE A 140 -5.87 15.16 -5.07
N VAL A 141 -5.28 14.47 -4.09
CA VAL A 141 -5.99 13.53 -3.21
C VAL A 141 -6.19 14.15 -1.85
N LYS A 142 -7.43 14.19 -1.39
CA LYS A 142 -7.79 14.59 -0.03
C LYS A 142 -8.25 13.38 0.74
N ILE A 143 -7.61 13.08 1.86
CA ILE A 143 -7.89 11.96 2.73
C ILE A 143 -8.39 12.51 4.06
N PHE A 144 -9.57 12.06 4.50
CA PHE A 144 -10.18 12.47 5.75
C PHE A 144 -10.28 11.27 6.68
N LYS A 145 -9.74 11.43 7.89
CA LYS A 145 -9.67 10.40 8.92
C LYS A 145 -10.22 10.94 10.21
N VAL A 146 -11.01 10.18 10.96
CA VAL A 146 -11.48 10.57 12.29
C VAL A 146 -10.46 10.07 13.32
N VAL A 147 -9.98 10.99 14.14
CA VAL A 147 -8.90 10.73 15.10
C VAL A 147 -9.27 11.23 16.50
N TYR A 148 -8.74 10.56 17.54
CA TYR A 148 -8.75 11.11 18.87
C TYR A 148 -7.74 12.27 18.96
N LEU A 149 -8.16 13.37 19.55
CA LEU A 149 -7.28 14.50 19.81
C LEU A 149 -6.53 14.26 21.12
N GLU A 150 -5.21 14.46 21.12
CA GLU A 150 -4.45 14.50 22.35
C GLU A 150 -4.88 15.72 23.18
N ILE A 151 -5.53 15.47 24.32
CA ILE A 151 -5.81 16.52 25.28
C ILE A 151 -4.47 16.80 25.98
N ASN A 152 -3.79 17.86 25.57
CA ASN A 152 -2.65 18.36 26.33
C ASN A 152 -3.15 18.82 27.71
N SER A 153 -3.11 17.90 28.68
CA SER A 153 -3.40 18.18 30.12
C SER A 153 -2.29 18.96 30.80
N GLY A 154 -1.67 19.88 30.12
CA GLY A 154 -0.51 20.65 30.53
C GLY A 154 -0.70 22.15 30.49
N GLN A 155 -1.84 22.68 31.01
CA GLN A 155 -1.95 24.06 31.49
C GLN A 155 -3.07 24.14 32.54
N VAL A 156 -2.69 23.89 33.77
CA VAL A 156 -3.37 24.39 34.97
C VAL A 156 -2.40 25.32 35.69
#